data_8209661f7827c35383fa4e47bb66cd2d
#
_entry.id   8209661f7827c35383fa4e47bb66cd2d
#
_cell.length_a   1.000
_cell.length_b   1.000
_cell.length_c   1.000
_cell.angle_alpha   90.00
_cell.angle_beta   90.00
_cell.angle_gamma   90.00
#
_symmetry.space_group_name_H-M   'P 1'
#
loop_
_entity.id
_entity.type
_entity.pdbx_description
1 polymer ?
#
loop_
_entity_poly.entity_id
_entity_poly.type
_entity_poly.pdbx_seq_one_letter_code
_entity_poly.pdbx_strand_id
1 'polypeptide(L)'
;MFEFHADTAKYFEINVANTERYILPFIEKIKPILNGMRVLEIGCGEGGVLKPFLDKGCICVGIEFDEVRLVKGRNFLENEIRSDTLKFISKDIYKADVDADFGGTFDIIVLKDVIEHIHDQQKLLAVMQGMLSEGGVIFFGFPPWQMPWGGHQQILKNKWLSKIPYYHLLPMPLYKSILKLARENVAEMEEIKQTGISIERFEKIASNTNYEVVNKQHFLINPIYEYKFNLKPRQQINFVSKLPWVRNFLTSCVYYLISKKQK
;
A
#
# COMPACT_ATOMS: atom_id res chain seq x y z
N MET A 1 -10.41 -16.27 7.48
CA MET A 1 -9.07 -15.80 7.11
C MET A 1 -8.52 -16.76 6.07
N PHE A 2 -7.93 -16.27 4.98
CA PHE A 2 -7.28 -17.14 3.99
C PHE A 2 -5.92 -17.62 4.54
N GLU A 3 -5.50 -18.85 4.20
CA GLU A 3 -4.29 -19.49 4.72
C GLU A 3 -3.01 -18.64 4.53
N PHE A 4 -2.90 -17.88 3.44
CA PHE A 4 -1.74 -17.04 3.16
C PHE A 4 -1.57 -15.84 4.13
N HIS A 5 -2.61 -15.45 4.87
CA HIS A 5 -2.48 -14.44 5.94
C HIS A 5 -2.02 -15.07 7.26
N ALA A 6 -2.19 -16.37 7.43
CA ALA A 6 -1.70 -17.09 8.60
C ALA A 6 -0.23 -17.52 8.44
N ASP A 7 0.23 -17.74 7.20
CA ASP A 7 1.61 -18.09 6.87
C ASP A 7 2.40 -16.83 6.49
N THR A 8 3.10 -16.28 7.47
CA THR A 8 3.86 -15.03 7.33
C THR A 8 5.01 -15.16 6.33
N ALA A 9 5.69 -16.33 6.27
CA ALA A 9 6.78 -16.55 5.32
C ALA A 9 6.26 -16.55 3.89
N LYS A 10 5.18 -17.26 3.64
CA LYS A 10 4.52 -17.24 2.33
C LYS A 10 4.04 -15.86 1.92
N TYR A 11 3.51 -15.07 2.87
CA TYR A 11 3.07 -13.70 2.60
C TYR A 11 4.26 -12.79 2.27
N PHE A 12 5.40 -12.96 2.96
CA PHE A 12 6.64 -12.28 2.65
C PHE A 12 7.08 -12.59 1.20
N GLU A 13 7.17 -13.86 0.81
CA GLU A 13 7.54 -14.29 -0.54
C GLU A 13 6.60 -13.73 -1.63
N ILE A 14 5.28 -13.71 -1.36
CA ILE A 14 4.29 -13.11 -2.26
C ILE A 14 4.57 -11.62 -2.49
N ASN A 15 4.94 -10.87 -1.45
CA ASN A 15 5.27 -9.45 -1.57
C ASN A 15 6.59 -9.25 -2.31
N VAL A 16 7.60 -10.08 -2.08
CA VAL A 16 8.86 -10.09 -2.85
C VAL A 16 8.55 -10.26 -4.34
N ALA A 17 7.90 -11.36 -4.71
CA ALA A 17 7.60 -11.69 -6.09
C ALA A 17 6.72 -10.63 -6.80
N ASN A 18 5.71 -10.10 -6.09
CA ASN A 18 4.86 -9.04 -6.61
C ASN A 18 5.64 -7.74 -6.85
N THR A 19 6.55 -7.40 -5.95
CA THR A 19 7.37 -6.19 -6.07
C THR A 19 8.33 -6.30 -7.23
N GLU A 20 9.07 -7.40 -7.30
CA GLU A 20 10.03 -7.65 -8.38
C GLU A 20 9.36 -7.61 -9.76
N ARG A 21 8.22 -8.26 -9.90
CA ARG A 21 7.57 -8.42 -11.21
C ARG A 21 6.72 -7.24 -11.64
N TYR A 22 6.12 -6.49 -10.71
CA TYR A 22 5.14 -5.47 -11.04
C TYR A 22 5.44 -4.07 -10.52
N ILE A 23 5.95 -3.94 -9.28
CA ILE A 23 6.20 -2.62 -8.68
C ILE A 23 7.49 -2.01 -9.22
N LEU A 24 8.60 -2.74 -9.18
CA LEU A 24 9.87 -2.22 -9.70
C LEU A 24 9.75 -1.78 -11.17
N PRO A 25 9.22 -2.62 -12.11
CA PRO A 25 9.09 -2.19 -13.50
C PRO A 25 8.12 -1.01 -13.70
N PHE A 26 7.12 -0.85 -12.81
CA PHE A 26 6.23 0.30 -12.86
C PHE A 26 6.94 1.59 -12.46
N ILE A 27 7.78 1.56 -11.43
CA ILE A 27 8.59 2.71 -10.97
C ILE A 27 9.66 3.03 -12.02
N GLU A 28 10.37 2.01 -12.55
CA GLU A 28 11.47 2.16 -13.50
C GLU A 28 11.08 2.78 -14.84
N LYS A 29 9.80 2.82 -15.19
CA LYS A 29 9.33 3.59 -16.36
C LYS A 29 9.60 5.09 -16.24
N ILE A 30 9.72 5.61 -15.02
CA ILE A 30 9.89 7.04 -14.75
C ILE A 30 11.20 7.32 -14.01
N LYS A 31 11.53 6.51 -13.02
CA LYS A 31 12.68 6.67 -12.13
C LYS A 31 13.52 5.38 -12.15
N PRO A 32 14.68 5.35 -12.82
CA PRO A 32 15.60 4.22 -12.72
C PRO A 32 15.97 3.95 -11.25
N ILE A 33 16.03 2.68 -10.87
CA ILE A 33 16.41 2.25 -9.53
C ILE A 33 17.89 1.85 -9.58
N LEU A 34 18.74 2.65 -8.92
CA LEU A 34 20.18 2.51 -8.97
C LEU A 34 20.74 2.07 -7.62
N ASN A 35 21.90 1.42 -7.64
CA ASN A 35 22.65 1.07 -6.44
C ASN A 35 22.92 2.33 -5.58
N GLY A 36 22.76 2.20 -4.26
CA GLY A 36 22.97 3.27 -3.30
C GLY A 36 21.77 4.22 -3.13
N MET A 37 20.70 4.10 -3.94
CA MET A 37 19.47 4.87 -3.71
C MET A 37 18.84 4.54 -2.37
N ARG A 38 18.24 5.55 -1.73
CA ARG A 38 17.56 5.43 -0.45
C ARG A 38 16.08 5.17 -0.67
N VAL A 39 15.55 4.12 -0.06
CA VAL A 39 14.13 3.71 -0.19
C VAL A 39 13.49 3.64 1.19
N LEU A 40 12.33 4.29 1.36
CA LEU A 40 11.49 4.18 2.55
C LEU A 40 10.23 3.38 2.21
N GLU A 41 9.90 2.38 3.00
CA GLU A 41 8.55 1.79 2.98
C GLU A 41 7.80 2.18 4.25
N ILE A 42 6.65 2.83 4.09
CA ILE A 42 5.73 3.17 5.18
C ILE A 42 4.71 2.04 5.31
N GLY A 43 4.55 1.49 6.52
CA GLY A 43 3.73 0.29 6.75
C GLY A 43 4.39 -0.97 6.18
N CYS A 44 5.69 -1.13 6.41
CA CYS A 44 6.50 -2.15 5.76
C CYS A 44 6.18 -3.60 6.20
N GLY A 45 5.47 -3.77 7.29
CA GLY A 45 5.19 -5.10 7.84
C GLY A 45 6.47 -5.90 8.04
N GLU A 46 6.55 -7.04 7.36
CA GLU A 46 7.71 -7.94 7.40
C GLU A 46 8.83 -7.56 6.41
N GLY A 47 8.67 -6.48 5.63
CA GLY A 47 9.70 -5.97 4.70
C GLY A 47 9.78 -6.69 3.35
N GLY A 48 8.78 -7.50 2.99
CA GLY A 48 8.81 -8.25 1.73
C GLY A 48 8.82 -7.37 0.48
N VAL A 49 8.29 -6.15 0.55
CA VAL A 49 8.36 -5.18 -0.56
C VAL A 49 9.76 -4.55 -0.67
N LEU A 50 10.49 -4.42 0.44
CA LEU A 50 11.85 -3.85 0.44
C LEU A 50 12.89 -4.80 -0.15
N LYS A 51 12.69 -6.12 -0.04
CA LYS A 51 13.70 -7.11 -0.47
C LYS A 51 14.16 -6.91 -1.91
N PRO A 52 13.31 -6.72 -2.94
CA PRO A 52 13.76 -6.49 -4.32
C PRO A 52 14.53 -5.17 -4.53
N PHE A 53 14.29 -4.14 -3.70
CA PHE A 53 15.08 -2.91 -3.72
C PHE A 53 16.48 -3.16 -3.12
N LEU A 54 16.56 -3.92 -2.02
CA LEU A 54 17.82 -4.35 -1.41
C LEU A 54 18.65 -5.17 -2.39
N ASP A 55 18.04 -6.07 -3.16
CA ASP A 55 18.70 -6.87 -4.20
C ASP A 55 19.25 -6.04 -5.37
N LYS A 56 18.70 -4.84 -5.57
CA LYS A 56 19.25 -3.84 -6.50
C LYS A 56 20.35 -2.95 -5.87
N GLY A 57 20.71 -3.20 -4.62
CA GLY A 57 21.75 -2.45 -3.90
C GLY A 57 21.25 -1.14 -3.29
N CYS A 58 19.93 -0.95 -3.12
CA CYS A 58 19.40 0.21 -2.42
C CYS A 58 19.63 0.10 -0.90
N ILE A 59 19.68 1.26 -0.25
CA ILE A 59 19.69 1.39 1.21
C ILE A 59 18.25 1.61 1.66
N CYS A 60 17.70 0.68 2.43
CA CYS A 60 16.27 0.66 2.74
C CYS A 60 15.98 0.98 4.20
N VAL A 61 14.88 1.69 4.42
CA VAL A 61 14.28 1.87 5.75
C VAL A 61 12.84 1.41 5.69
N GLY A 62 12.45 0.55 6.63
CA GLY A 62 11.05 0.16 6.83
C GLY A 62 10.52 0.76 8.13
N ILE A 63 9.40 1.49 8.07
CA ILE A 63 8.69 1.96 9.26
C ILE A 63 7.35 1.24 9.38
N GLU A 64 7.09 0.68 10.56
CA GLU A 64 5.90 -0.09 10.88
C GLU A 64 5.51 0.15 12.34
N PHE A 65 4.21 0.20 12.59
CA PHE A 65 3.69 0.38 13.95
C PHE A 65 3.66 -0.93 14.74
N ASP A 66 3.43 -2.06 14.05
CA ASP A 66 3.33 -3.39 14.67
C ASP A 66 4.72 -4.02 14.83
N GLU A 67 5.25 -3.96 16.05
CA GLU A 67 6.54 -4.56 16.39
C GLU A 67 6.58 -6.09 16.17
N VAL A 68 5.45 -6.78 16.29
CA VAL A 68 5.40 -8.24 16.06
C VAL A 68 5.75 -8.58 14.61
N ARG A 69 5.29 -7.74 13.68
CA ARG A 69 5.62 -7.88 12.26
C ARG A 69 7.09 -7.56 11.99
N LEU A 70 7.63 -6.52 12.62
CA LEU A 70 9.05 -6.16 12.49
C LEU A 70 9.99 -7.22 13.03
N VAL A 71 9.65 -7.89 14.13
CA VAL A 71 10.45 -9.02 14.66
C VAL A 71 10.58 -10.13 13.62
N LYS A 72 9.51 -10.46 12.91
CA LYS A 72 9.55 -11.45 11.83
C LYS A 72 10.37 -10.95 10.64
N GLY A 73 10.20 -9.67 10.26
CA GLY A 73 10.99 -9.04 9.20
C GLY A 73 12.49 -9.06 9.49
N ARG A 74 12.90 -8.82 10.74
CA ARG A 74 14.32 -8.92 11.16
C ARG A 74 14.88 -10.32 10.97
N ASN A 75 14.06 -11.35 11.16
CA ASN A 75 14.48 -12.74 10.93
C ASN A 75 14.62 -13.05 9.43
N PHE A 76 13.69 -12.55 8.59
CA PHE A 76 13.73 -12.77 7.15
C PHE A 76 14.87 -12.03 6.45
N LEU A 77 15.26 -10.87 6.99
CA LEU A 77 16.22 -9.93 6.38
C LEU A 77 17.43 -9.68 7.29
N GLU A 78 17.86 -10.71 8.01
CA GLU A 78 18.96 -10.62 8.97
C GLU A 78 20.28 -10.21 8.30
N ASN A 79 20.57 -10.71 7.11
CA ASN A 79 21.79 -10.39 6.37
C ASN A 79 21.84 -8.92 5.95
N GLU A 80 20.72 -8.37 5.50
CA GLU A 80 20.59 -6.98 5.07
C GLU A 80 20.71 -6.01 6.25
N ILE A 81 20.22 -6.42 7.44
CA ILE A 81 20.42 -5.65 8.67
C ILE A 81 21.89 -5.71 9.12
N ARG A 82 22.52 -6.89 9.08
CA ARG A 82 23.94 -7.02 9.46
C ARG A 82 24.88 -6.26 8.52
N SER A 83 24.53 -6.12 7.25
CA SER A 83 25.29 -5.32 6.28
C SER A 83 24.96 -3.82 6.30
N ASP A 84 24.11 -3.38 7.22
CA ASP A 84 23.64 -1.99 7.38
C ASP A 84 22.95 -1.41 6.12
N THR A 85 22.40 -2.29 5.27
CA THR A 85 21.64 -1.88 4.09
C THR A 85 20.14 -1.77 4.38
N LEU A 86 19.67 -2.32 5.53
CA LEU A 86 18.29 -2.25 5.99
C LEU A 86 18.20 -1.82 7.45
N LYS A 87 17.32 -0.84 7.70
CA LYS A 87 16.92 -0.45 9.06
C LYS A 87 15.40 -0.58 9.22
N PHE A 88 14.95 -1.25 10.29
CA PHE A 88 13.55 -1.25 10.70
C PHE A 88 13.30 -0.33 11.89
N ILE A 89 12.22 0.45 11.81
CA ILE A 89 11.82 1.44 12.82
C ILE A 89 10.39 1.14 13.28
N SER A 90 10.21 0.87 14.58
CA SER A 90 8.89 0.72 15.20
C SER A 90 8.43 2.08 15.69
N LYS A 91 7.70 2.83 14.87
CA LYS A 91 7.26 4.18 15.19
C LYS A 91 6.06 4.61 14.35
N ASP A 92 5.26 5.50 14.89
CA ASP A 92 4.26 6.23 14.14
C ASP A 92 4.94 7.21 13.17
N ILE A 93 4.59 7.13 11.88
CA ILE A 93 5.17 7.96 10.82
C ILE A 93 5.03 9.46 11.11
N TYR A 94 3.97 9.87 11.79
CA TYR A 94 3.75 11.28 12.18
C TYR A 94 4.67 11.79 13.28
N LYS A 95 5.40 10.89 13.96
CA LYS A 95 6.36 11.19 15.02
C LYS A 95 7.80 10.95 14.57
N ALA A 96 7.99 10.47 13.34
CA ALA A 96 9.32 10.21 12.81
C ALA A 96 10.02 11.51 12.40
N ASP A 97 11.29 11.61 12.74
CA ASP A 97 12.18 12.71 12.37
C ASP A 97 13.08 12.28 11.22
N VAL A 98 13.22 13.17 10.21
CA VAL A 98 13.94 12.83 8.96
C VAL A 98 15.42 12.60 9.22
N ASP A 99 16.05 13.41 10.05
CA ASP A 99 17.48 13.31 10.30
C ASP A 99 17.79 12.29 11.41
N ALA A 100 17.07 12.37 12.55
CA ALA A 100 17.35 11.52 13.70
C ALA A 100 16.95 10.05 13.49
N ASP A 101 15.77 9.79 12.91
CA ASP A 101 15.29 8.44 12.72
C ASP A 101 15.77 7.82 11.40
N PHE A 102 15.78 8.60 10.30
CA PHE A 102 16.06 8.10 8.98
C PHE A 102 17.47 8.42 8.46
N GLY A 103 18.16 9.42 9.03
CA GLY A 103 19.47 9.86 8.56
C GLY A 103 19.42 10.55 7.19
N GLY A 104 18.31 11.24 6.88
CA GLY A 104 18.11 12.02 5.66
C GLY A 104 16.93 11.58 4.80
N THR A 105 16.78 12.20 3.63
CA THR A 105 15.66 12.01 2.70
C THR A 105 15.80 10.76 1.81
N PHE A 106 14.74 10.44 1.07
CA PHE A 106 14.63 9.22 0.26
C PHE A 106 14.40 9.54 -1.21
N ASP A 107 15.00 8.74 -2.09
CA ASP A 107 14.79 8.80 -3.53
C ASP A 107 13.45 8.20 -3.94
N ILE A 108 13.02 7.17 -3.20
CA ILE A 108 11.77 6.47 -3.42
C ILE A 108 11.10 6.22 -2.08
N ILE A 109 9.82 6.58 -1.98
CA ILE A 109 8.95 6.21 -0.85
C ILE A 109 7.88 5.25 -1.38
N VAL A 110 7.61 4.17 -0.65
CA VAL A 110 6.66 3.12 -1.05
C VAL A 110 5.56 3.02 0.00
N LEU A 111 4.30 3.05 -0.46
CA LEU A 111 3.11 2.75 0.34
C LEU A 111 2.27 1.73 -0.43
N LYS A 112 2.29 0.48 0.02
CA LYS A 112 1.51 -0.60 -0.58
C LYS A 112 0.47 -1.14 0.41
N ASP A 113 -0.81 -1.02 0.07
CA ASP A 113 -1.93 -1.43 0.92
C ASP A 113 -1.89 -0.74 2.32
N VAL A 114 -1.61 0.58 2.35
CA VAL A 114 -1.46 1.39 3.57
C VAL A 114 -2.39 2.60 3.60
N ILE A 115 -2.47 3.37 2.51
CA ILE A 115 -3.18 4.65 2.51
C ILE A 115 -4.67 4.52 2.83
N GLU A 116 -5.28 3.40 2.50
CA GLU A 116 -6.68 3.06 2.81
C GLU A 116 -6.93 2.79 4.30
N HIS A 117 -5.88 2.73 5.12
CA HIS A 117 -5.96 2.59 6.58
C HIS A 117 -5.65 3.90 7.33
N ILE A 118 -5.34 4.96 6.62
CA ILE A 118 -4.93 6.24 7.20
C ILE A 118 -6.13 7.19 7.29
N HIS A 119 -6.45 7.70 8.48
CA HIS A 119 -7.54 8.66 8.70
C HIS A 119 -7.27 10.01 8.02
N ASP A 120 -6.11 10.59 8.26
CA ASP A 120 -5.72 11.87 7.66
C ASP A 120 -4.72 11.67 6.51
N GLN A 121 -5.24 11.21 5.39
CA GLN A 121 -4.46 10.93 4.19
C GLN A 121 -3.77 12.19 3.64
N GLN A 122 -4.40 13.36 3.77
CA GLN A 122 -3.81 14.61 3.30
C GLN A 122 -2.62 15.03 4.16
N LYS A 123 -2.72 14.87 5.49
CA LYS A 123 -1.61 15.11 6.40
C LYS A 123 -0.44 14.17 6.13
N LEU A 124 -0.72 12.88 5.84
CA LEU A 124 0.33 11.92 5.48
C LEU A 124 1.12 12.39 4.25
N LEU A 125 0.43 12.78 3.17
CA LEU A 125 1.10 13.27 1.97
C LEU A 125 1.90 14.56 2.25
N ALA A 126 1.38 15.46 3.08
CA ALA A 126 2.10 16.67 3.48
C ALA A 126 3.38 16.37 4.27
N VAL A 127 3.34 15.42 5.20
CA VAL A 127 4.51 14.98 5.97
C VAL A 127 5.59 14.37 5.08
N MET A 128 5.19 13.54 4.12
CA MET A 128 6.13 12.91 3.18
C MET A 128 6.88 13.90 2.28
N GLN A 129 6.43 15.14 2.14
CA GLN A 129 7.20 16.16 1.41
C GLN A 129 8.58 16.40 2.02
N GLY A 130 8.66 16.42 3.36
CA GLY A 130 9.94 16.58 4.06
C GLY A 130 10.84 15.34 3.97
N MET A 131 10.28 14.17 3.69
CA MET A 131 11.00 12.91 3.60
C MET A 131 11.52 12.60 2.19
N LEU A 132 10.99 13.25 1.16
CA LEU A 132 11.31 12.98 -0.23
C LEU A 132 12.45 13.88 -0.71
N SER A 133 13.50 13.30 -1.30
CA SER A 133 14.63 14.01 -1.91
C SER A 133 14.17 14.82 -3.13
N GLU A 134 15.03 15.72 -3.62
CA GLU A 134 14.82 16.40 -4.89
C GLU A 134 14.80 15.38 -6.04
N GLY A 135 13.81 15.46 -6.92
CA GLY A 135 13.59 14.47 -7.98
C GLY A 135 13.21 13.06 -7.49
N GLY A 136 12.87 12.93 -6.21
CA GLY A 136 12.34 11.69 -5.63
C GLY A 136 10.91 11.42 -6.04
N VAL A 137 10.48 10.16 -5.90
CA VAL A 137 9.12 9.72 -6.25
C VAL A 137 8.47 8.92 -5.12
N ILE A 138 7.14 8.97 -5.04
CA ILE A 138 6.37 8.17 -4.10
C ILE A 138 5.48 7.20 -4.87
N PHE A 139 5.62 5.92 -4.57
CA PHE A 139 4.76 4.87 -5.10
C PHE A 139 3.60 4.60 -4.14
N PHE A 140 2.40 4.52 -4.69
CA PHE A 140 1.20 4.04 -3.99
C PHE A 140 0.60 2.85 -4.74
N GLY A 141 0.29 1.80 -4.00
CA GLY A 141 -0.51 0.68 -4.47
C GLY A 141 -1.67 0.46 -3.49
N PHE A 142 -2.93 0.63 -3.93
CA PHE A 142 -4.09 0.47 -3.05
C PHE A 142 -5.35 0.03 -3.81
N PRO A 143 -6.28 -0.69 -3.14
CA PRO A 143 -7.60 -0.97 -3.68
C PRO A 143 -8.52 0.24 -3.50
N PRO A 144 -9.25 0.70 -4.55
CA PRO A 144 -10.30 1.69 -4.35
C PRO A 144 -11.40 1.15 -3.44
N TRP A 145 -11.88 1.99 -2.49
CA TRP A 145 -12.91 1.59 -1.53
C TRP A 145 -14.16 0.97 -2.18
N GLN A 146 -14.57 1.47 -3.34
CA GLN A 146 -15.78 1.05 -4.03
C GLN A 146 -15.64 -0.25 -4.83
N MET A 147 -14.46 -0.88 -4.88
CA MET A 147 -14.32 -2.17 -5.55
C MET A 147 -15.22 -3.25 -4.88
N PRO A 148 -15.52 -4.37 -5.58
CA PRO A 148 -16.47 -5.36 -5.08
C PRO A 148 -16.21 -5.86 -3.65
N TRP A 149 -14.96 -5.96 -3.25
CA TRP A 149 -14.51 -6.43 -1.93
C TRP A 149 -13.61 -5.40 -1.22
N GLY A 150 -13.83 -4.11 -1.47
CA GLY A 150 -13.02 -3.01 -0.92
C GLY A 150 -13.14 -2.83 0.60
N GLY A 151 -14.17 -3.40 1.21
CA GLY A 151 -14.37 -3.36 2.66
C GLY A 151 -13.56 -4.38 3.46
N HIS A 152 -12.47 -4.92 2.92
CA HIS A 152 -11.63 -5.95 3.56
C HIS A 152 -12.39 -7.18 4.06
N GLN A 153 -13.45 -7.57 3.35
CA GLN A 153 -14.33 -8.67 3.75
C GLN A 153 -13.62 -10.00 3.93
N GLN A 154 -12.43 -10.17 3.38
CA GLN A 154 -11.60 -11.38 3.52
C GLN A 154 -11.18 -11.67 4.97
N ILE A 155 -11.18 -10.66 5.87
CA ILE A 155 -10.85 -10.85 7.30
C ILE A 155 -12.04 -11.36 8.11
N LEU A 156 -13.27 -11.32 7.57
CA LEU A 156 -14.47 -11.75 8.27
C LEU A 156 -14.45 -13.24 8.60
N LYS A 157 -14.99 -13.59 9.78
CA LYS A 157 -15.20 -14.97 10.22
C LYS A 157 -16.32 -15.64 9.43
N ASN A 158 -17.37 -14.88 9.10
CA ASN A 158 -18.51 -15.37 8.32
C ASN A 158 -18.13 -15.49 6.83
N LYS A 159 -17.89 -16.73 6.40
CA LYS A 159 -17.47 -17.04 5.03
C LYS A 159 -18.50 -16.70 3.95
N TRP A 160 -19.78 -16.62 4.28
CA TRP A 160 -20.82 -16.18 3.35
C TRP A 160 -20.75 -14.67 3.14
N LEU A 161 -20.73 -13.92 4.23
CA LEU A 161 -20.65 -12.46 4.17
C LEU A 161 -19.35 -11.99 3.50
N SER A 162 -18.23 -12.69 3.71
CA SER A 162 -16.95 -12.38 3.07
C SER A 162 -16.98 -12.48 1.54
N LYS A 163 -17.95 -13.19 0.95
CA LYS A 163 -18.09 -13.37 -0.50
C LYS A 163 -19.08 -12.42 -1.16
N ILE A 164 -19.92 -11.72 -0.37
CA ILE A 164 -20.93 -10.81 -0.91
C ILE A 164 -20.24 -9.51 -1.36
N PRO A 165 -20.26 -9.18 -2.66
CA PRO A 165 -19.66 -7.93 -3.13
C PRO A 165 -20.48 -6.72 -2.71
N TYR A 166 -19.84 -5.57 -2.58
CA TYR A 166 -20.43 -4.25 -2.40
C TYR A 166 -21.26 -4.00 -1.11
N TYR A 167 -21.49 -4.97 -0.24
CA TYR A 167 -22.30 -4.72 0.96
C TYR A 167 -21.66 -3.71 1.92
N HIS A 168 -20.34 -3.54 1.88
CA HIS A 168 -19.61 -2.52 2.63
C HIS A 168 -19.98 -1.08 2.22
N LEU A 169 -20.60 -0.90 1.05
CA LEU A 169 -21.06 0.41 0.56
C LEU A 169 -22.41 0.83 1.17
N LEU A 170 -23.12 -0.08 1.84
CA LEU A 170 -24.39 0.23 2.51
C LEU A 170 -24.23 1.37 3.52
N PRO A 171 -25.28 2.17 3.76
CA PRO A 171 -25.26 3.18 4.82
C PRO A 171 -24.81 2.60 6.16
N MET A 172 -24.08 3.38 6.95
CA MET A 172 -23.43 2.90 8.19
C MET A 172 -24.37 2.16 9.15
N PRO A 173 -25.62 2.62 9.44
CA PRO A 173 -26.51 1.89 10.33
C PRO A 173 -26.85 0.47 9.84
N LEU A 174 -27.12 0.33 8.52
CA LEU A 174 -27.45 -0.96 7.91
C LEU A 174 -26.23 -1.88 7.88
N TYR A 175 -25.06 -1.33 7.51
CA TYR A 175 -23.79 -2.06 7.52
C TYR A 175 -23.48 -2.62 8.92
N LYS A 176 -23.57 -1.78 9.97
CA LYS A 176 -23.38 -2.21 11.37
C LYS A 176 -24.37 -3.29 11.79
N SER A 177 -25.64 -3.19 11.37
CA SER A 177 -26.65 -4.18 11.71
C SER A 177 -26.33 -5.56 11.11
N ILE A 178 -25.88 -5.59 9.85
CA ILE A 178 -25.46 -6.82 9.17
C ILE A 178 -24.24 -7.43 9.88
N LEU A 179 -23.24 -6.62 10.23
CA LEU A 179 -22.04 -7.10 10.93
C LEU A 179 -22.37 -7.67 12.32
N LYS A 180 -23.25 -6.99 13.09
CA LYS A 180 -23.73 -7.48 14.39
C LYS A 180 -24.45 -8.82 14.26
N LEU A 181 -25.36 -8.94 13.28
CA LEU A 181 -26.09 -10.18 13.03
C LEU A 181 -25.13 -11.33 12.67
N ALA A 182 -24.08 -11.03 11.90
CA ALA A 182 -23.03 -11.97 11.52
C ALA A 182 -22.00 -12.24 12.64
N ARG A 183 -22.11 -11.58 13.80
CA ARG A 183 -21.19 -11.67 14.95
C ARG A 183 -19.74 -11.28 14.60
N GLU A 184 -19.59 -10.29 13.75
CA GLU A 184 -18.29 -9.76 13.34
C GLU A 184 -17.81 -8.63 14.25
N ASN A 185 -16.51 -8.28 14.15
CA ASN A 185 -15.94 -7.13 14.86
C ASN A 185 -16.42 -5.82 14.19
N VAL A 186 -17.47 -5.23 14.75
CA VAL A 186 -18.09 -4.03 14.18
C VAL A 186 -17.16 -2.81 14.23
N ALA A 187 -16.37 -2.67 15.30
CA ALA A 187 -15.49 -1.52 15.48
C ALA A 187 -14.38 -1.50 14.43
N GLU A 188 -13.72 -2.63 14.21
CA GLU A 188 -12.67 -2.81 13.20
C GLU A 188 -13.20 -2.52 11.79
N MET A 189 -14.36 -3.08 11.45
CA MET A 189 -14.96 -2.90 10.13
C MET A 189 -15.48 -1.47 9.90
N GLU A 190 -15.91 -0.77 10.96
CA GLU A 190 -16.27 0.65 10.92
C GLU A 190 -15.06 1.52 10.67
N GLU A 191 -13.93 1.26 11.34
CA GLU A 191 -12.67 1.97 11.15
C GLU A 191 -12.19 1.85 9.70
N ILE A 192 -12.13 0.63 9.16
CA ILE A 192 -11.79 0.37 7.75
C ILE A 192 -12.69 1.16 6.80
N LYS A 193 -13.99 1.23 7.11
CA LYS A 193 -14.95 2.00 6.29
C LYS A 193 -14.71 3.51 6.35
N GLN A 194 -14.27 4.05 7.48
CA GLN A 194 -14.00 5.48 7.65
C GLN A 194 -12.74 5.93 6.91
N THR A 195 -11.75 5.05 6.78
CA THR A 195 -10.47 5.35 6.14
C THR A 195 -10.45 5.07 4.64
N GLY A 196 -11.46 4.35 4.11
CA GLY A 196 -11.54 3.99 2.70
C GLY A 196 -11.30 5.15 1.73
N ILE A 197 -10.54 4.90 0.67
CA ILE A 197 -10.12 5.91 -0.30
C ILE A 197 -10.62 5.59 -1.71
N SER A 198 -11.11 6.60 -2.44
CA SER A 198 -11.40 6.50 -3.87
C SER A 198 -10.23 7.05 -4.70
N ILE A 199 -10.22 6.70 -5.98
CA ILE A 199 -9.24 7.21 -6.95
C ILE A 199 -9.30 8.74 -7.01
N GLU A 200 -10.50 9.32 -7.08
CA GLU A 200 -10.70 10.77 -7.15
C GLU A 200 -10.24 11.48 -5.87
N ARG A 201 -10.51 10.88 -4.71
CA ARG A 201 -10.04 11.42 -3.43
C ARG A 201 -8.52 11.44 -3.37
N PHE A 202 -7.86 10.34 -3.79
CA PHE A 202 -6.41 10.27 -3.86
C PHE A 202 -5.82 11.33 -4.80
N GLU A 203 -6.32 11.42 -6.04
CA GLU A 203 -5.84 12.38 -7.03
C GLU A 203 -6.01 13.83 -6.54
N LYS A 204 -7.15 14.14 -5.87
CA LYS A 204 -7.41 15.45 -5.27
C LYS A 204 -6.43 15.75 -4.12
N ILE A 205 -6.20 14.80 -3.22
CA ILE A 205 -5.26 14.97 -2.10
C ILE A 205 -3.84 15.19 -2.63
N ALA A 206 -3.37 14.39 -3.57
CA ALA A 206 -2.06 14.57 -4.19
C ALA A 206 -1.90 15.97 -4.80
N SER A 207 -2.89 16.44 -5.53
CA SER A 207 -2.88 17.80 -6.12
C SER A 207 -2.87 18.90 -5.06
N ASN A 208 -3.64 18.74 -3.96
CA ASN A 208 -3.73 19.73 -2.88
C ASN A 208 -2.45 19.77 -2.03
N THR A 209 -1.67 18.70 -2.02
CA THR A 209 -0.41 18.60 -1.28
C THR A 209 0.82 18.78 -2.17
N ASN A 210 0.68 19.55 -3.24
CA ASN A 210 1.76 19.93 -4.15
C ASN A 210 2.50 18.75 -4.82
N TYR A 211 1.79 17.65 -5.07
CA TYR A 211 2.29 16.56 -5.90
C TYR A 211 1.62 16.54 -7.27
N GLU A 212 2.33 16.00 -8.24
CA GLU A 212 1.81 15.64 -9.56
C GLU A 212 1.90 14.14 -9.78
N VAL A 213 0.96 13.61 -10.54
CA VAL A 213 0.95 12.18 -10.93
C VAL A 213 1.83 12.03 -12.17
N VAL A 214 2.97 11.36 -12.02
CA VAL A 214 3.93 11.13 -13.13
C VAL A 214 3.72 9.78 -13.82
N ASN A 215 3.12 8.80 -13.15
CA ASN A 215 2.69 7.54 -13.74
C ASN A 215 1.48 6.99 -12.99
N LYS A 216 0.54 6.36 -13.72
CA LYS A 216 -0.57 5.65 -13.09
C LYS A 216 -1.02 4.45 -13.90
N GLN A 217 -1.51 3.43 -13.21
CA GLN A 217 -2.07 2.23 -13.81
C GLN A 217 -3.21 1.69 -12.97
N HIS A 218 -4.33 1.40 -13.62
CA HIS A 218 -5.49 0.78 -12.99
C HIS A 218 -5.54 -0.69 -13.39
N PHE A 219 -5.90 -1.56 -12.45
CA PHE A 219 -5.99 -3.00 -12.67
C PHE A 219 -7.41 -3.50 -12.46
N LEU A 220 -7.94 -4.22 -13.45
CA LEU A 220 -9.15 -5.02 -13.32
C LEU A 220 -8.88 -6.22 -12.40
N ILE A 221 -7.72 -6.88 -12.57
CA ILE A 221 -7.23 -7.95 -11.71
C ILE A 221 -5.91 -7.50 -11.11
N ASN A 222 -5.91 -7.34 -9.77
CA ASN A 222 -4.75 -6.89 -8.99
C ASN A 222 -3.53 -7.81 -9.24
N PRO A 223 -2.33 -7.28 -9.49
CA PRO A 223 -1.11 -8.06 -9.69
C PRO A 223 -0.84 -9.10 -8.61
N ILE A 224 -1.06 -8.77 -7.34
CA ILE A 224 -0.84 -9.71 -6.24
C ILE A 224 -1.77 -10.95 -6.29
N TYR A 225 -2.88 -10.87 -7.04
CA TYR A 225 -3.81 -12.01 -7.19
C TYR A 225 -3.23 -13.15 -8.01
N GLU A 226 -2.17 -12.91 -8.78
CA GLU A 226 -1.42 -13.99 -9.44
C GLU A 226 -0.87 -14.98 -8.41
N TYR A 227 -0.31 -14.45 -7.33
CA TYR A 227 0.31 -15.26 -6.28
C TYR A 227 -0.69 -15.74 -5.21
N LYS A 228 -1.74 -14.94 -4.95
CA LYS A 228 -2.76 -15.28 -3.95
C LYS A 228 -3.81 -16.27 -4.47
N PHE A 229 -4.21 -16.13 -5.74
CA PHE A 229 -5.38 -16.81 -6.31
C PHE A 229 -5.11 -17.46 -7.68
N ASN A 230 -3.86 -17.45 -8.17
CA ASN A 230 -3.50 -17.88 -9.52
C ASN A 230 -4.30 -17.17 -10.64
N LEU A 231 -4.60 -15.89 -10.42
CA LEU A 231 -5.33 -15.06 -11.39
C LEU A 231 -4.36 -14.13 -12.10
N LYS A 232 -4.17 -14.30 -13.42
CA LYS A 232 -3.28 -13.45 -14.21
C LYS A 232 -3.72 -11.98 -14.12
N PRO A 233 -2.81 -11.05 -13.81
CA PRO A 233 -3.10 -9.63 -13.76
C PRO A 233 -3.67 -9.12 -15.07
N ARG A 234 -4.64 -8.22 -14.96
CA ARG A 234 -5.21 -7.53 -16.12
C ARG A 234 -5.32 -6.04 -15.83
N GLN A 235 -4.79 -5.26 -16.75
CA GLN A 235 -5.00 -3.81 -16.72
C GLN A 235 -6.48 -3.50 -16.98
N GLN A 236 -6.95 -2.41 -16.42
CA GLN A 236 -8.27 -1.89 -16.69
C GLN A 236 -8.31 -1.34 -18.12
N ILE A 237 -9.41 -1.53 -18.81
CA ILE A 237 -9.59 -0.96 -20.16
C ILE A 237 -9.62 0.58 -20.09
N ASN A 238 -8.99 1.22 -21.05
CA ASN A 238 -8.83 2.69 -21.08
C ASN A 238 -10.14 3.46 -20.95
N PHE A 239 -11.21 2.95 -21.54
CA PHE A 239 -12.53 3.59 -21.46
C PHE A 239 -13.00 3.66 -19.99
N VAL A 240 -12.98 2.54 -19.25
CA VAL A 240 -13.38 2.50 -17.83
C VAL A 240 -12.46 3.35 -16.97
N SER A 241 -11.15 3.29 -17.20
CA SER A 241 -10.15 4.08 -16.44
C SER A 241 -10.38 5.60 -16.55
N LYS A 242 -11.01 6.05 -17.64
CA LYS A 242 -11.32 7.47 -17.89
C LYS A 242 -12.68 7.91 -17.38
N LEU A 243 -13.54 6.98 -16.89
CA LEU A 243 -14.85 7.31 -16.34
C LEU A 243 -14.74 7.63 -14.84
N PRO A 244 -14.76 8.90 -14.43
CA PRO A 244 -14.69 9.27 -13.02
C PRO A 244 -15.78 8.57 -12.22
N TRP A 245 -15.48 8.23 -10.97
CA TRP A 245 -16.35 7.52 -10.03
C TRP A 245 -16.67 6.07 -10.44
N VAL A 246 -17.09 5.82 -11.68
CA VAL A 246 -17.41 4.47 -12.18
C VAL A 246 -16.19 3.55 -12.14
N ARG A 247 -15.02 4.07 -12.49
CA ARG A 247 -13.74 3.32 -12.46
C ARG A 247 -13.44 2.66 -11.12
N ASN A 248 -13.86 3.26 -9.99
CA ASN A 248 -13.62 2.70 -8.67
C ASN A 248 -14.32 1.34 -8.45
N PHE A 249 -15.53 1.17 -9.02
CA PHE A 249 -16.31 -0.07 -8.85
C PHE A 249 -15.75 -1.26 -9.64
N LEU A 250 -14.99 -0.97 -10.68
CA LEU A 250 -14.48 -1.99 -11.63
C LEU A 250 -12.95 -2.15 -11.54
N THR A 251 -12.29 -1.47 -10.61
CA THR A 251 -10.84 -1.49 -10.45
C THR A 251 -10.48 -2.15 -9.11
N SER A 252 -9.74 -3.24 -9.16
CA SER A 252 -9.36 -3.99 -7.95
C SER A 252 -8.10 -3.46 -7.27
N CYS A 253 -7.27 -2.70 -8.00
CA CYS A 253 -6.06 -2.06 -7.50
C CYS A 253 -5.63 -0.94 -8.43
N VAL A 254 -5.01 0.09 -7.86
CA VAL A 254 -4.35 1.14 -8.62
C VAL A 254 -2.89 1.26 -8.18
N TYR A 255 -2.01 1.53 -9.16
CA TYR A 255 -0.66 1.97 -8.93
C TYR A 255 -0.55 3.43 -9.34
N TYR A 256 0.01 4.25 -8.46
CA TYR A 256 0.35 5.64 -8.71
C TYR A 256 1.82 5.88 -8.41
N LEU A 257 2.47 6.65 -9.24
CA LEU A 257 3.75 7.26 -8.96
C LEU A 257 3.55 8.77 -8.98
N ILE A 258 3.89 9.43 -7.88
CA ILE A 258 3.78 10.88 -7.75
C ILE A 258 5.15 11.49 -7.45
N SER A 259 5.36 12.72 -7.87
CA SER A 259 6.55 13.53 -7.54
C SER A 259 6.12 14.91 -7.04
N LYS A 260 7.04 15.63 -6.37
CA LYS A 260 6.79 17.05 -6.06
C LYS A 260 6.61 17.83 -7.35
N LYS A 261 5.63 18.72 -7.40
CA LYS A 261 5.52 19.66 -8.52
C LYS A 261 6.79 20.51 -8.58
N GLN A 262 7.39 20.59 -9.76
CA GLN A 262 8.47 21.54 -10.01
C GLN A 262 7.86 22.96 -9.95
N LYS A 263 8.58 23.87 -9.28
CA LYS A 263 8.18 25.28 -9.19
C LYS A 263 8.42 26.00 -10.53
#